data_593cb91dc1d7968709d008ebdec8af55
#
_entry.id   593cb91dc1d7968709d008ebdec8af55
#
_cell.length_a   1.000
_cell.length_b   1.000
_cell.length_c   1.000
_cell.angle_alpha   90.00
_cell.angle_beta   90.00
_cell.angle_gamma   90.00
#
_symmetry.space_group_name_H-M   'P 1'
#
loop_
_entity.id
_entity.type
_entity.pdbx_description
1 polymer ?
#
loop_
_entity_poly.entity_id
_entity_poly.type
_entity_poly.pdbx_seq_one_letter_code
_entity_poly.pdbx_strand_id
1 'polypeptide(L)'
;MATEASTSAAGAGAGSWVEGMSADNIKGLVLALSSSIFIGASFIVKKKGLKKAGASGVRAGVGGYSYLYEPLWWAGMITMIVGEVANFAAYAFAPAILVTPLGALSIIISAVLADIMLKEKLHIFGMLGCVLCVVGSTTIVLHAPQERAIESVAEVWDLATEPAFLSYAAIVLAATFVLIYYFIPQYGQTHIMVYIGVCSLVGSLSVMSVKALGIALKLTFSGMNQLIYPQTWLFTIVVVACIVTQMNYLNKALDTFNTAVVSPIYYTMFTSLTILASVIMFKDWDRQNPTQIVTEMCGFVTILSGTFLLHKTKDMVDGLPPTLPVRIPKHTVEDDYGAEGIPLRSAAEGLPLRSPRAAESFRSTSL
;
A
#
# COMPACT_ATOMS: atom_id res chain seq x y z
N MET A 1 -13.63 43.33 -15.38
CA MET A 1 -12.74 43.86 -14.31
C MET A 1 -12.84 43.07 -13.00
N ALA A 2 -13.65 42.04 -12.86
CA ALA A 2 -13.76 41.27 -11.61
C ALA A 2 -13.00 39.92 -11.62
N THR A 3 -12.47 39.48 -12.78
CA THR A 3 -11.82 38.17 -12.94
C THR A 3 -10.29 38.24 -12.84
N GLU A 4 -9.67 39.39 -12.95
CA GLU A 4 -8.22 39.56 -12.81
C GLU A 4 -7.77 39.79 -11.36
N ALA A 5 -8.67 40.21 -10.48
CA ALA A 5 -8.33 40.47 -9.08
C ALA A 5 -8.22 39.17 -8.23
N SER A 6 -8.90 38.09 -8.63
CA SER A 6 -8.84 36.81 -7.88
C SER A 6 -7.59 35.97 -8.15
N THR A 7 -7.00 36.10 -9.33
CA THR A 7 -5.75 35.37 -9.70
C THR A 7 -4.52 36.04 -9.11
N SER A 8 -4.53 37.35 -8.92
CA SER A 8 -3.44 38.10 -8.27
C SER A 8 -3.35 37.86 -6.76
N ALA A 9 -4.51 37.68 -6.09
CA ALA A 9 -4.55 37.43 -4.63
C ALA A 9 -4.03 36.02 -4.25
N ALA A 10 -4.29 35.01 -5.09
CA ALA A 10 -3.80 33.64 -4.86
C ALA A 10 -2.28 33.52 -5.08
N GLY A 11 -1.72 34.26 -6.03
CA GLY A 11 -0.28 34.29 -6.29
C GLY A 11 0.52 35.06 -5.24
N ALA A 12 -0.03 36.16 -4.70
CA ALA A 12 0.58 36.95 -3.64
C ALA A 12 0.62 36.21 -2.28
N GLY A 13 -0.43 35.39 -1.98
CA GLY A 13 -0.47 34.59 -0.77
C GLY A 13 0.61 33.49 -0.75
N ALA A 14 0.79 32.75 -1.84
CA ALA A 14 1.79 31.69 -1.93
C ALA A 14 3.24 32.21 -1.83
N GLY A 15 3.55 33.36 -2.43
CA GLY A 15 4.87 34.00 -2.34
C GLY A 15 5.23 34.43 -0.91
N SER A 16 4.28 34.98 -0.17
CA SER A 16 4.54 35.47 1.19
C SER A 16 4.80 34.37 2.23
N TRP A 17 4.22 33.17 2.04
CA TRP A 17 4.49 32.02 2.91
C TRP A 17 5.90 31.45 2.71
N VAL A 18 6.40 31.48 1.48
CA VAL A 18 7.75 30.99 1.13
C VAL A 18 8.84 31.97 1.61
N GLU A 19 8.60 33.27 1.55
CA GLU A 19 9.52 34.30 2.03
C GLU A 19 9.71 34.31 3.57
N GLY A 20 8.74 33.77 4.33
CA GLY A 20 8.83 33.63 5.79
C GLY A 20 9.47 32.31 6.26
N MET A 21 9.71 31.35 5.37
CA MET A 21 10.28 30.04 5.74
C MET A 21 11.82 30.07 5.72
N SER A 22 12.43 29.41 6.71
CA SER A 22 13.88 29.24 6.72
C SER A 22 14.36 28.44 5.50
N ALA A 23 15.58 28.70 5.03
CA ALA A 23 16.16 27.99 3.88
C ALA A 23 16.16 26.46 4.08
N ASP A 24 16.29 25.98 5.31
CA ASP A 24 16.27 24.55 5.63
C ASP A 24 14.86 23.97 5.53
N ASN A 25 13.82 24.70 5.96
CA ASN A 25 12.45 24.27 5.76
C ASN A 25 12.08 24.14 4.28
N ILE A 26 12.60 25.03 3.42
CA ILE A 26 12.40 24.95 1.97
C ILE A 26 13.10 23.72 1.40
N LYS A 27 14.32 23.39 1.82
CA LYS A 27 15.02 22.17 1.41
C LYS A 27 14.24 20.92 1.83
N GLY A 28 13.77 20.87 3.07
CA GLY A 28 12.95 19.77 3.58
C GLY A 28 11.65 19.62 2.79
N LEU A 29 10.98 20.73 2.47
CA LEU A 29 9.76 20.73 1.65
C LEU A 29 10.01 20.15 0.26
N VAL A 30 11.07 20.60 -0.43
CA VAL A 30 11.43 20.11 -1.78
C VAL A 30 11.77 18.62 -1.74
N LEU A 31 12.53 18.19 -0.74
CA LEU A 31 12.87 16.77 -0.55
C LEU A 31 11.64 15.92 -0.32
N ALA A 32 10.69 16.37 0.53
CA ALA A 32 9.46 15.65 0.81
C ALA A 32 8.52 15.56 -0.40
N LEU A 33 8.40 16.62 -1.20
CA LEU A 33 7.65 16.60 -2.44
C LEU A 33 8.29 15.64 -3.46
N SER A 34 9.61 15.71 -3.62
CA SER A 34 10.35 14.80 -4.51
C SER A 34 10.18 13.35 -4.08
N SER A 35 10.31 13.06 -2.78
CA SER A 35 10.06 11.75 -2.18
C SER A 35 8.69 11.22 -2.55
N SER A 36 7.64 12.02 -2.38
CA SER A 36 6.26 11.62 -2.69
C SER A 36 6.07 11.25 -4.15
N ILE A 37 6.73 11.96 -5.06
CA ILE A 37 6.71 11.66 -6.50
C ILE A 37 7.42 10.32 -6.75
N PHE A 38 8.61 10.12 -6.21
CA PHE A 38 9.37 8.88 -6.39
C PHE A 38 8.65 7.68 -5.80
N ILE A 39 8.10 7.78 -4.58
CA ILE A 39 7.36 6.70 -3.94
C ILE A 39 6.08 6.39 -4.74
N GLY A 40 5.29 7.41 -5.10
CA GLY A 40 4.06 7.22 -5.89
C GLY A 40 4.32 6.59 -7.26
N ALA A 41 5.35 7.05 -7.97
CA ALA A 41 5.75 6.50 -9.27
C ALA A 41 6.28 5.06 -9.15
N SER A 42 6.98 4.72 -8.06
CA SER A 42 7.57 3.41 -7.85
C SER A 42 6.54 2.27 -7.90
N PHE A 43 5.34 2.48 -7.36
CA PHE A 43 4.25 1.51 -7.41
C PHE A 43 3.85 1.19 -8.86
N ILE A 44 3.77 2.22 -9.69
CA ILE A 44 3.37 2.10 -11.10
C ILE A 44 4.46 1.39 -11.92
N VAL A 45 5.71 1.78 -11.73
CA VAL A 45 6.86 1.17 -12.42
C VAL A 45 7.00 -0.29 -12.01
N LYS A 46 6.91 -0.61 -10.70
CA LYS A 46 6.92 -1.99 -10.21
C LYS A 46 5.78 -2.81 -10.83
N LYS A 47 4.56 -2.27 -10.87
CA LYS A 47 3.43 -2.99 -11.48
C LYS A 47 3.62 -3.24 -12.98
N LYS A 48 4.16 -2.26 -13.73
CA LYS A 48 4.53 -2.49 -15.14
C LYS A 48 5.56 -3.61 -15.28
N GLY A 49 6.57 -3.64 -14.40
CA GLY A 49 7.55 -4.73 -14.34
C GLY A 49 6.91 -6.07 -14.03
N LEU A 50 6.00 -6.13 -13.06
CA LEU A 50 5.25 -7.34 -12.72
C LEU A 50 4.39 -7.84 -13.88
N LYS A 51 3.64 -6.95 -14.56
CA LYS A 51 2.84 -7.30 -15.75
C LYS A 51 3.71 -7.84 -16.86
N LYS A 52 4.88 -7.22 -17.12
CA LYS A 52 5.81 -7.67 -18.16
C LYS A 52 6.44 -9.02 -17.83
N ALA A 53 6.90 -9.20 -16.60
CA ALA A 53 7.44 -10.48 -16.12
C ALA A 53 6.39 -11.60 -16.13
N GLY A 54 5.14 -11.29 -15.79
CA GLY A 54 4.03 -12.24 -15.83
C GLY A 54 3.60 -12.67 -17.22
N ALA A 55 3.91 -11.87 -18.25
CA ALA A 55 3.67 -12.24 -19.65
C ALA A 55 4.69 -13.26 -20.20
N SER A 56 5.91 -13.28 -19.64
CA SER A 56 7.00 -14.18 -20.06
C SER A 56 7.27 -15.34 -19.08
N GLY A 57 6.61 -15.31 -17.89
CA GLY A 57 6.85 -16.30 -16.84
C GLY A 57 5.67 -16.41 -15.87
N VAL A 58 5.92 -17.01 -14.71
CA VAL A 58 4.88 -17.18 -13.68
C VAL A 58 4.61 -15.86 -12.98
N ARG A 59 3.33 -15.45 -12.91
CA ARG A 59 2.91 -14.21 -12.27
C ARG A 59 3.19 -14.22 -10.76
N ALA A 60 3.53 -13.05 -10.22
CA ALA A 60 3.77 -12.88 -8.79
C ALA A 60 2.52 -13.19 -7.94
N GLY A 61 1.32 -12.86 -8.43
CA GLY A 61 0.05 -13.12 -7.76
C GLY A 61 -0.22 -14.59 -7.48
N VAL A 62 0.30 -15.51 -8.32
CA VAL A 62 0.20 -16.97 -8.13
C VAL A 62 1.46 -17.58 -7.51
N GLY A 63 2.39 -16.75 -7.03
CA GLY A 63 3.60 -17.21 -6.34
C GLY A 63 4.86 -17.29 -7.18
N GLY A 64 4.86 -16.78 -8.43
CA GLY A 64 6.04 -16.71 -9.29
C GLY A 64 7.02 -15.61 -8.86
N TYR A 65 8.31 -15.82 -9.20
CA TYR A 65 9.40 -14.88 -8.93
C TYR A 65 10.07 -14.37 -10.21
N SER A 66 9.40 -14.49 -11.37
CA SER A 66 9.91 -14.06 -12.68
C SER A 66 10.25 -12.57 -12.71
N TYR A 67 9.61 -11.77 -11.88
CA TYR A 67 9.83 -10.33 -11.78
C TYR A 67 11.24 -9.96 -11.30
N LEU A 68 11.94 -10.86 -10.60
CA LEU A 68 13.32 -10.62 -10.16
C LEU A 68 14.31 -10.53 -11.34
N TYR A 69 13.96 -11.09 -12.50
CA TYR A 69 14.75 -10.99 -13.73
C TYR A 69 14.32 -9.80 -14.61
N GLU A 70 13.27 -9.07 -14.23
CA GLU A 70 12.77 -7.94 -15.04
C GLU A 70 13.40 -6.61 -14.58
N PRO A 71 14.20 -5.96 -15.45
CA PRO A 71 14.90 -4.71 -15.10
C PRO A 71 13.94 -3.57 -14.79
N LEU A 72 12.74 -3.57 -15.38
CA LEU A 72 11.75 -2.53 -15.09
C LEU A 72 11.23 -2.62 -13.65
N TRP A 73 11.10 -3.82 -13.09
CA TRP A 73 10.75 -4.00 -11.69
C TRP A 73 11.84 -3.45 -10.76
N TRP A 74 13.12 -3.72 -11.10
CA TRP A 74 14.26 -3.17 -10.36
C TRP A 74 14.33 -1.65 -10.44
N ALA A 75 14.02 -1.06 -11.62
CA ALA A 75 13.91 0.40 -11.73
C ALA A 75 12.86 0.96 -10.76
N GLY A 76 11.70 0.30 -10.62
CA GLY A 76 10.69 0.68 -9.63
C GLY A 76 11.18 0.51 -8.19
N MET A 77 11.96 -0.53 -7.87
CA MET A 77 12.56 -0.71 -6.55
C MET A 77 13.58 0.38 -6.22
N ILE A 78 14.46 0.70 -7.15
CA ILE A 78 15.45 1.78 -6.97
C ILE A 78 14.74 3.12 -6.78
N THR A 79 13.72 3.39 -7.58
CA THR A 79 12.89 4.61 -7.44
C THR A 79 12.25 4.70 -6.05
N MET A 80 11.77 3.58 -5.51
CA MET A 80 11.22 3.53 -4.15
C MET A 80 12.29 3.82 -3.09
N ILE A 81 13.46 3.19 -3.19
CA ILE A 81 14.58 3.41 -2.27
C ILE A 81 15.03 4.89 -2.28
N VAL A 82 15.17 5.47 -3.48
CA VAL A 82 15.50 6.90 -3.63
C VAL A 82 14.43 7.78 -2.97
N GLY A 83 13.16 7.46 -3.16
CA GLY A 83 12.05 8.15 -2.51
C GLY A 83 12.12 8.08 -0.98
N GLU A 84 12.37 6.90 -0.41
CA GLU A 84 12.49 6.72 1.04
C GLU A 84 13.71 7.45 1.64
N VAL A 85 14.84 7.42 0.93
CA VAL A 85 16.03 8.19 1.34
C VAL A 85 15.76 9.69 1.32
N ALA A 86 15.08 10.19 0.27
CA ALA A 86 14.70 11.61 0.19
C ALA A 86 13.70 12.00 1.30
N ASN A 87 12.76 11.09 1.65
CA ASN A 87 11.84 11.30 2.75
C ASN A 87 12.54 11.37 4.10
N PHE A 88 13.47 10.44 4.33
CA PHE A 88 14.30 10.46 5.54
C PHE A 88 15.15 11.75 5.63
N ALA A 89 15.77 12.16 4.53
CA ALA A 89 16.54 13.40 4.48
C ALA A 89 15.65 14.64 4.73
N ALA A 90 14.39 14.64 4.26
CA ALA A 90 13.47 15.73 4.50
C ALA A 90 13.24 16.01 6.00
N TYR A 91 13.15 14.96 6.83
CA TYR A 91 13.02 15.09 8.28
C TYR A 91 14.26 15.67 8.97
N ALA A 92 15.43 15.63 8.33
CA ALA A 92 16.63 16.27 8.86
C ALA A 92 16.63 17.79 8.68
N PHE A 93 15.88 18.30 7.69
CA PHE A 93 15.84 19.72 7.34
C PHE A 93 14.55 20.43 7.77
N ALA A 94 13.43 19.70 7.87
CA ALA A 94 12.15 20.29 8.19
C ALA A 94 11.41 19.48 9.28
N PRO A 95 10.61 20.15 10.12
CA PRO A 95 9.86 19.48 11.15
C PRO A 95 8.82 18.52 10.58
N ALA A 96 8.52 17.46 11.33
CA ALA A 96 7.57 16.42 10.93
C ALA A 96 6.19 16.97 10.55
N ILE A 97 5.75 18.04 11.15
CA ILE A 97 4.49 18.71 10.83
C ILE A 97 4.38 19.18 9.38
N LEU A 98 5.53 19.50 8.74
CA LEU A 98 5.58 19.86 7.32
C LEU A 98 5.78 18.66 6.41
N VAL A 99 6.66 17.73 6.80
CA VAL A 99 7.07 16.60 5.93
C VAL A 99 5.98 15.53 5.84
N THR A 100 5.33 15.20 6.95
CA THR A 100 4.43 14.05 7.02
C THR A 100 3.18 14.16 6.15
N PRO A 101 2.46 15.31 6.11
CA PRO A 101 1.33 15.46 5.20
C PRO A 101 1.72 15.31 3.73
N LEU A 102 2.95 15.69 3.39
CA LEU A 102 3.47 15.53 2.03
C LEU A 102 3.73 14.08 1.67
N GLY A 103 4.11 13.23 2.64
CA GLY A 103 4.22 11.79 2.42
C GLY A 103 2.89 11.16 1.95
N ALA A 104 1.76 11.61 2.49
CA ALA A 104 0.44 11.17 2.05
C ALA A 104 0.11 11.57 0.59
N LEU A 105 0.78 12.58 0.02
CA LEU A 105 0.62 12.98 -1.38
C LEU A 105 1.03 11.87 -2.35
N SER A 106 1.92 10.96 -1.94
CA SER A 106 2.31 9.80 -2.74
C SER A 106 1.12 8.90 -3.10
N ILE A 107 0.08 8.86 -2.27
CA ILE A 107 -1.18 8.14 -2.52
C ILE A 107 -1.87 8.75 -3.73
N ILE A 108 -2.04 10.07 -3.73
CA ILE A 108 -2.71 10.80 -4.81
C ILE A 108 -1.91 10.66 -6.11
N ILE A 109 -0.59 10.81 -6.03
CA ILE A 109 0.31 10.65 -7.19
C ILE A 109 0.21 9.24 -7.78
N SER A 110 0.22 8.20 -6.92
CA SER A 110 0.10 6.83 -7.40
C SER A 110 -1.26 6.54 -8.04
N ALA A 111 -2.34 7.11 -7.50
CA ALA A 111 -3.69 6.95 -8.06
C ALA A 111 -3.81 7.63 -9.45
N VAL A 112 -3.31 8.86 -9.58
CA VAL A 112 -3.30 9.60 -10.86
C VAL A 112 -2.43 8.89 -11.89
N LEU A 113 -1.23 8.44 -11.51
CA LEU A 113 -0.35 7.70 -12.41
C LEU A 113 -0.93 6.32 -12.79
N ALA A 114 -1.68 5.66 -11.90
CA ALA A 114 -2.37 4.41 -12.21
C ALA A 114 -3.42 4.61 -13.31
N ASP A 115 -4.21 5.68 -13.23
CA ASP A 115 -5.17 6.01 -14.29
C ASP A 115 -4.47 6.31 -15.63
N ILE A 116 -3.47 7.19 -15.64
CA ILE A 116 -2.77 7.60 -16.87
C ILE A 116 -1.96 6.46 -17.49
N MET A 117 -1.16 5.74 -16.70
CA MET A 117 -0.15 4.81 -17.20
C MET A 117 -0.62 3.35 -17.27
N LEU A 118 -1.51 2.93 -16.40
CA LEU A 118 -2.04 1.57 -16.31
C LEU A 118 -3.48 1.47 -16.81
N LYS A 119 -4.15 2.60 -17.04
CA LYS A 119 -5.58 2.72 -17.38
C LYS A 119 -6.46 2.07 -16.30
N GLU A 120 -6.03 2.14 -15.06
CA GLU A 120 -6.73 1.63 -13.89
C GLU A 120 -7.57 2.75 -13.29
N LYS A 121 -8.82 2.87 -13.73
CA LYS A 121 -9.75 3.91 -13.26
C LYS A 121 -10.19 3.64 -11.83
N LEU A 122 -10.36 4.72 -11.09
CA LEU A 122 -10.92 4.72 -9.75
C LEU A 122 -12.30 5.35 -9.79
N HIS A 123 -13.31 4.69 -9.22
CA HIS A 123 -14.66 5.24 -9.09
C HIS A 123 -14.66 6.50 -8.21
N ILE A 124 -15.61 7.41 -8.39
CA ILE A 124 -15.67 8.67 -7.63
C ILE A 124 -15.69 8.44 -6.09
N PHE A 125 -16.39 7.40 -5.64
CA PHE A 125 -16.35 7.00 -4.22
C PHE A 125 -14.99 6.46 -3.80
N GLY A 126 -14.23 5.86 -4.70
CA GLY A 126 -12.84 5.47 -4.45
C GLY A 126 -11.94 6.70 -4.29
N MET A 127 -12.16 7.76 -5.07
CA MET A 127 -11.46 9.04 -4.88
C MET A 127 -11.76 9.64 -3.50
N LEU A 128 -13.03 9.60 -3.07
CA LEU A 128 -13.42 10.02 -1.72
C LEU A 128 -12.71 9.17 -0.65
N GLY A 129 -12.60 7.86 -0.87
CA GLY A 129 -11.84 6.96 -0.01
C GLY A 129 -10.36 7.35 0.10
N CYS A 130 -9.70 7.72 -1.00
CA CYS A 130 -8.32 8.24 -0.99
C CYS A 130 -8.21 9.53 -0.16
N VAL A 131 -9.14 10.47 -0.32
CA VAL A 131 -9.16 11.72 0.45
C VAL A 131 -9.32 11.44 1.95
N LEU A 132 -10.24 10.55 2.33
CA LEU A 132 -10.40 10.13 3.72
C LEU A 132 -9.13 9.47 4.29
N CYS A 133 -8.47 8.63 3.52
CA CYS A 133 -7.19 8.03 3.92
C CYS A 133 -6.09 9.08 4.14
N VAL A 134 -5.98 10.07 3.25
CA VAL A 134 -5.01 11.18 3.40
C VAL A 134 -5.33 12.03 4.62
N VAL A 135 -6.58 12.45 4.78
CA VAL A 135 -7.02 13.29 5.92
C VAL A 135 -6.82 12.55 7.24
N GLY A 136 -7.27 11.30 7.33
CA GLY A 136 -7.12 10.49 8.54
C GLY A 136 -5.65 10.24 8.89
N SER A 137 -4.81 9.89 7.92
CA SER A 137 -3.36 9.69 8.14
C SER A 137 -2.68 10.97 8.61
N THR A 138 -2.99 12.09 7.97
CA THR A 138 -2.46 13.41 8.35
C THR A 138 -2.88 13.77 9.78
N THR A 139 -4.15 13.54 10.13
CA THR A 139 -4.68 13.81 11.47
C THR A 139 -3.94 13.00 12.54
N ILE A 140 -3.72 11.70 12.31
CA ILE A 140 -2.98 10.86 13.27
C ILE A 140 -1.56 11.39 13.44
N VAL A 141 -0.84 11.61 12.34
CA VAL A 141 0.58 11.96 12.43
C VAL A 141 0.81 13.34 13.03
N LEU A 142 -0.06 14.31 12.77
CA LEU A 142 0.05 15.65 13.37
C LEU A 142 -0.20 15.66 14.88
N HIS A 143 -0.90 14.65 15.40
CA HIS A 143 -1.21 14.54 16.82
C HIS A 143 -0.43 13.41 17.50
N ALA A 144 0.32 12.63 16.73
CA ALA A 144 1.17 11.59 17.27
C ALA A 144 2.20 12.18 18.26
N PRO A 145 2.50 11.45 19.35
CA PRO A 145 3.46 11.90 20.33
C PRO A 145 4.85 12.10 19.68
N GLN A 146 5.58 13.09 20.19
CA GLN A 146 6.95 13.31 19.74
C GLN A 146 7.82 12.14 20.20
N GLU A 147 8.62 11.62 19.30
CA GLU A 147 9.49 10.50 19.55
C GLU A 147 10.48 10.80 20.69
N ARG A 148 10.66 9.83 21.57
CA ARG A 148 11.68 9.88 22.61
C ARG A 148 13.07 9.84 21.95
N ALA A 149 13.96 10.73 22.36
CA ALA A 149 15.38 10.60 22.03
C ALA A 149 15.97 9.39 22.74
N ILE A 150 16.47 8.42 21.97
CA ILE A 150 17.11 7.20 22.47
C ILE A 150 18.61 7.32 22.19
N GLU A 151 19.40 7.10 23.22
CA GLU A 151 20.85 7.35 23.18
C GLU A 151 21.69 6.07 23.05
N SER A 152 21.09 4.88 23.18
CA SER A 152 21.83 3.62 23.11
C SER A 152 21.04 2.46 22.51
N VAL A 153 21.75 1.50 21.90
CA VAL A 153 21.14 0.25 21.41
C VAL A 153 20.67 -0.62 22.57
N ALA A 154 21.33 -0.56 23.73
CA ALA A 154 20.91 -1.28 24.92
C ALA A 154 19.54 -0.80 25.41
N GLU A 155 19.29 0.51 25.41
CA GLU A 155 17.97 1.07 25.75
C GLU A 155 16.88 0.60 24.78
N VAL A 156 17.17 0.55 23.47
CA VAL A 156 16.23 -0.01 22.49
C VAL A 156 15.97 -1.49 22.75
N TRP A 157 17.00 -2.23 23.14
CA TRP A 157 16.85 -3.64 23.46
C TRP A 157 15.96 -3.86 24.69
N ASP A 158 16.15 -3.07 25.74
CA ASP A 158 15.31 -3.12 26.94
C ASP A 158 13.84 -2.81 26.62
N LEU A 159 13.59 -1.81 25.78
CA LEU A 159 12.25 -1.49 25.30
C LEU A 159 11.66 -2.60 24.41
N ALA A 160 12.47 -3.19 23.52
CA ALA A 160 12.05 -4.27 22.64
C ALA A 160 11.77 -5.59 23.38
N THR A 161 12.41 -5.81 24.52
CA THR A 161 12.21 -7.00 25.36
C THR A 161 11.14 -6.80 26.44
N GLU A 162 10.53 -5.62 26.49
CA GLU A 162 9.47 -5.35 27.44
C GLU A 162 8.22 -6.19 27.18
N PRO A 163 7.53 -6.69 28.23
CA PRO A 163 6.39 -7.60 28.09
C PRO A 163 5.26 -7.05 27.19
N ALA A 164 5.05 -5.74 27.19
CA ALA A 164 4.05 -5.10 26.35
C ALA A 164 4.39 -5.20 24.85
N PHE A 165 5.64 -4.90 24.49
CA PHE A 165 6.07 -4.99 23.09
C PHE A 165 6.25 -6.46 22.64
N LEU A 166 6.74 -7.34 23.51
CA LEU A 166 6.82 -8.78 23.20
C LEU A 166 5.45 -9.40 22.94
N SER A 167 4.43 -9.02 23.73
CA SER A 167 3.05 -9.49 23.47
C SER A 167 2.50 -8.94 22.16
N TYR A 168 2.77 -7.67 21.83
CA TYR A 168 2.43 -7.10 20.51
C TYR A 168 3.12 -7.87 19.39
N ALA A 169 4.43 -8.08 19.47
CA ALA A 169 5.19 -8.82 18.47
C ALA A 169 4.69 -10.27 18.31
N ALA A 170 4.37 -10.95 19.41
CA ALA A 170 3.79 -12.30 19.37
C ALA A 170 2.42 -12.32 18.66
N ILE A 171 1.54 -11.36 18.96
CA ILE A 171 0.23 -11.22 18.30
C ILE A 171 0.41 -10.95 16.80
N VAL A 172 1.32 -10.04 16.43
CA VAL A 172 1.62 -9.71 15.02
C VAL A 172 2.16 -10.92 14.28
N LEU A 173 3.08 -11.67 14.85
CA LEU A 173 3.61 -12.89 14.25
C LEU A 173 2.54 -13.98 14.12
N ALA A 174 1.72 -14.20 15.15
CA ALA A 174 0.61 -15.14 15.10
C ALA A 174 -0.42 -14.76 14.02
N ALA A 175 -0.82 -13.48 13.98
CA ALA A 175 -1.74 -12.97 12.97
C ALA A 175 -1.16 -13.11 11.55
N THR A 176 0.12 -12.79 11.37
CA THR A 176 0.83 -12.96 10.10
C THR A 176 0.87 -14.43 9.67
N PHE A 177 1.15 -15.33 10.60
CA PHE A 177 1.15 -16.77 10.33
C PHE A 177 -0.24 -17.25 9.90
N VAL A 178 -1.29 -16.88 10.62
CA VAL A 178 -2.68 -17.22 10.28
C VAL A 178 -3.07 -16.65 8.91
N LEU A 179 -2.71 -15.40 8.61
CA LEU A 179 -2.96 -14.81 7.30
C LEU A 179 -2.26 -15.60 6.18
N ILE A 180 -0.98 -15.97 6.36
CA ILE A 180 -0.19 -16.64 5.33
C ILE A 180 -0.69 -18.07 5.08
N TYR A 181 -0.93 -18.84 6.12
CA TYR A 181 -1.22 -20.27 5.99
C TYR A 181 -2.70 -20.57 5.81
N TYR A 182 -3.59 -19.73 6.34
CA TYR A 182 -5.03 -19.99 6.29
C TYR A 182 -5.76 -19.08 5.31
N PHE A 183 -5.57 -17.76 5.39
CA PHE A 183 -6.34 -16.82 4.58
C PHE A 183 -5.81 -16.62 3.16
N ILE A 184 -4.51 -16.60 2.94
CA ILE A 184 -3.95 -16.39 1.59
C ILE A 184 -4.34 -17.49 0.62
N PRO A 185 -4.28 -18.80 0.95
CA PRO A 185 -4.69 -19.85 0.01
C PRO A 185 -6.15 -19.77 -0.41
N GLN A 186 -7.03 -19.27 0.47
CA GLN A 186 -8.48 -19.23 0.23
C GLN A 186 -8.93 -17.89 -0.36
N TYR A 187 -8.40 -16.78 0.14
CA TYR A 187 -8.91 -15.44 -0.13
C TYR A 187 -7.88 -14.50 -0.77
N GLY A 188 -6.63 -14.90 -0.94
CA GLY A 188 -5.58 -14.01 -1.42
C GLY A 188 -5.85 -13.42 -2.80
N GLN A 189 -6.51 -14.16 -3.70
CA GLN A 189 -6.85 -13.68 -5.05
C GLN A 189 -8.10 -12.78 -5.09
N THR A 190 -8.91 -12.77 -4.04
CA THR A 190 -10.20 -12.05 -3.99
C THR A 190 -10.20 -10.88 -3.03
N HIS A 191 -9.42 -10.96 -1.94
CA HIS A 191 -9.43 -9.97 -0.87
C HIS A 191 -8.06 -9.31 -0.71
N ILE A 192 -7.95 -8.06 -1.15
CA ILE A 192 -6.75 -7.23 -1.06
C ILE A 192 -6.18 -7.12 0.36
N MET A 193 -7.09 -7.06 1.37
CA MET A 193 -6.72 -6.89 2.78
C MET A 193 -5.85 -8.03 3.32
N VAL A 194 -5.91 -9.22 2.71
CA VAL A 194 -5.11 -10.37 3.16
C VAL A 194 -3.63 -10.16 2.88
N TYR A 195 -3.28 -9.74 1.66
CA TYR A 195 -1.89 -9.45 1.30
C TYR A 195 -1.37 -8.19 2.01
N ILE A 196 -2.18 -7.12 2.02
CA ILE A 196 -1.79 -5.86 2.64
C ILE A 196 -1.69 -6.01 4.17
N GLY A 197 -2.56 -6.82 4.78
CA GLY A 197 -2.49 -7.14 6.20
C GLY A 197 -1.13 -7.75 6.58
N VAL A 198 -0.65 -8.74 5.83
CA VAL A 198 0.69 -9.31 6.04
C VAL A 198 1.78 -8.23 5.88
N CYS A 199 1.72 -7.45 4.80
CA CYS A 199 2.71 -6.39 4.56
C CYS A 199 2.77 -5.38 5.71
N SER A 200 1.61 -4.95 6.19
CA SER A 200 1.51 -3.88 7.19
C SER A 200 1.88 -4.37 8.60
N LEU A 201 1.47 -5.60 8.97
CA LEU A 201 1.84 -6.24 10.24
C LEU A 201 3.36 -6.44 10.32
N VAL A 202 3.95 -7.10 9.32
CA VAL A 202 5.39 -7.34 9.26
C VAL A 202 6.15 -6.02 9.14
N GLY A 203 5.59 -5.06 8.40
CA GLY A 203 6.14 -3.73 8.22
C GLY A 203 6.26 -2.95 9.52
N SER A 204 5.30 -3.05 10.43
CA SER A 204 5.37 -2.37 11.74
C SER A 204 6.55 -2.86 12.58
N LEU A 205 6.82 -4.16 12.60
CA LEU A 205 8.01 -4.73 13.27
C LEU A 205 9.30 -4.34 12.56
N SER A 206 9.28 -4.28 11.23
CA SER A 206 10.41 -3.83 10.42
C SER A 206 10.85 -2.42 10.80
N VAL A 207 9.90 -1.48 10.90
CA VAL A 207 10.21 -0.07 11.23
C VAL A 207 10.83 0.06 12.61
N MET A 208 10.33 -0.66 13.62
CA MET A 208 10.91 -0.66 14.95
C MET A 208 12.37 -1.17 14.93
N SER A 209 12.62 -2.25 14.19
CA SER A 209 13.96 -2.82 14.04
C SER A 209 14.89 -1.93 13.21
N VAL A 210 14.39 -1.27 12.15
CA VAL A 210 15.16 -0.27 11.36
C VAL A 210 15.55 0.93 12.23
N LYS A 211 14.66 1.38 13.12
CA LYS A 211 14.96 2.46 14.06
C LYS A 211 16.10 2.06 15.00
N ALA A 212 16.08 0.84 15.54
CA ALA A 212 17.17 0.29 16.34
C ALA A 212 18.52 0.28 15.59
N LEU A 213 18.50 -0.17 14.33
CA LEU A 213 19.69 -0.15 13.46
C LEU A 213 20.17 1.26 13.14
N GLY A 214 19.26 2.20 12.93
CA GLY A 214 19.59 3.60 12.69
C GLY A 214 20.36 4.22 13.87
N ILE A 215 19.93 3.92 15.12
CA ILE A 215 20.62 4.33 16.33
C ILE A 215 21.99 3.65 16.43
N ALA A 216 22.08 2.33 16.17
CA ALA A 216 23.33 1.60 16.16
C ALA A 216 24.34 2.18 15.16
N LEU A 217 23.92 2.50 13.96
CA LEU A 217 24.76 3.11 12.93
C LEU A 217 25.22 4.51 13.33
N LYS A 218 24.30 5.36 13.83
CA LYS A 218 24.62 6.72 14.29
C LYS A 218 25.71 6.69 15.37
N LEU A 219 25.57 5.81 16.37
CA LEU A 219 26.54 5.66 17.44
C LEU A 219 27.88 5.10 16.94
N THR A 220 27.84 4.16 16.00
CA THR A 220 29.07 3.61 15.38
C THR A 220 29.85 4.67 14.63
N PHE A 221 29.17 5.52 13.87
CA PHE A 221 29.80 6.66 13.18
C PHE A 221 30.30 7.76 14.13
N SER A 222 29.72 7.86 15.32
CA SER A 222 30.17 8.76 16.38
C SER A 222 31.39 8.21 17.17
N GLY A 223 31.92 7.04 16.77
CA GLY A 223 33.12 6.44 17.38
C GLY A 223 32.83 5.33 18.40
N MET A 224 31.55 5.08 18.71
CA MET A 224 31.14 3.98 19.60
C MET A 224 30.68 2.78 18.77
N ASN A 225 31.56 1.82 18.51
CA ASN A 225 31.24 0.69 17.66
C ASN A 225 30.13 -0.21 18.26
N GLN A 226 28.93 -0.11 17.72
CA GLN A 226 27.74 -0.89 18.10
C GLN A 226 27.63 -2.22 17.35
N LEU A 227 28.46 -2.47 16.34
CA LEU A 227 28.45 -3.72 15.57
C LEU A 227 29.02 -4.91 16.34
N ILE A 228 29.63 -4.66 17.47
CA ILE A 228 30.16 -5.71 18.39
C ILE A 228 29.01 -6.39 19.13
N TYR A 229 27.88 -5.70 19.32
CA TYR A 229 26.74 -6.22 20.09
C TYR A 229 25.89 -7.20 19.28
N PRO A 230 25.58 -8.39 19.82
CA PRO A 230 24.75 -9.38 19.12
C PRO A 230 23.33 -8.88 18.86
N GLN A 231 22.81 -7.93 19.66
CA GLN A 231 21.51 -7.32 19.48
C GLN A 231 21.41 -6.58 18.13
N THR A 232 22.46 -5.90 17.70
CA THR A 232 22.50 -5.21 16.40
C THR A 232 22.33 -6.20 15.24
N TRP A 233 22.97 -7.35 15.32
CA TRP A 233 22.84 -8.40 14.31
C TRP A 233 21.46 -9.06 14.31
N LEU A 234 20.86 -9.25 15.50
CA LEU A 234 19.49 -9.74 15.60
C LEU A 234 18.51 -8.78 14.93
N PHE A 235 18.58 -7.48 15.21
CA PHE A 235 17.76 -6.47 14.53
C PHE A 235 18.00 -6.49 13.00
N THR A 236 19.23 -6.67 12.56
CA THR A 236 19.57 -6.78 11.13
C THR A 236 18.85 -7.97 10.47
N ILE A 237 18.91 -9.14 11.09
CA ILE A 237 18.24 -10.36 10.59
C ILE A 237 16.72 -10.14 10.53
N VAL A 238 16.13 -9.56 11.57
CA VAL A 238 14.70 -9.27 11.63
C VAL A 238 14.31 -8.31 10.49
N VAL A 239 15.07 -7.23 10.29
CA VAL A 239 14.81 -6.28 9.20
C VAL A 239 14.84 -6.96 7.84
N VAL A 240 15.87 -7.75 7.55
CA VAL A 240 16.01 -8.45 6.26
C VAL A 240 14.84 -9.41 6.05
N ALA A 241 14.50 -10.21 7.05
CA ALA A 241 13.37 -11.15 6.97
C ALA A 241 12.04 -10.42 6.75
N CYS A 242 11.81 -9.33 7.47
CA CYS A 242 10.62 -8.52 7.34
C CYS A 242 10.53 -7.86 5.95
N ILE A 243 11.62 -7.27 5.44
CA ILE A 243 11.64 -6.62 4.11
C ILE A 243 11.35 -7.65 3.02
N VAL A 244 11.98 -8.82 3.05
CA VAL A 244 11.75 -9.88 2.05
C VAL A 244 10.29 -10.32 2.08
N THR A 245 9.73 -10.57 3.26
CA THR A 245 8.33 -10.97 3.42
C THR A 245 7.38 -9.88 2.92
N GLN A 246 7.56 -8.65 3.38
CA GLN A 246 6.76 -7.49 2.99
C GLN A 246 6.77 -7.26 1.49
N MET A 247 7.95 -7.30 0.84
CA MET A 247 8.08 -7.11 -0.61
C MET A 247 7.41 -8.23 -1.39
N ASN A 248 7.53 -9.48 -0.95
CA ASN A 248 6.88 -10.62 -1.61
C ASN A 248 5.36 -10.44 -1.64
N TYR A 249 4.74 -10.10 -0.52
CA TYR A 249 3.28 -9.96 -0.46
C TYR A 249 2.78 -8.65 -1.08
N LEU A 250 3.57 -7.58 -1.03
CA LEU A 250 3.26 -6.33 -1.73
C LEU A 250 3.26 -6.53 -3.26
N ASN A 251 4.23 -7.27 -3.79
CA ASN A 251 4.27 -7.60 -5.22
C ASN A 251 3.06 -8.46 -5.62
N LYS A 252 2.64 -9.42 -4.78
CA LYS A 252 1.41 -10.20 -5.01
C LYS A 252 0.17 -9.30 -5.02
N ALA A 253 0.08 -8.36 -4.09
CA ALA A 253 -1.03 -7.39 -4.07
C ALA A 253 -1.07 -6.51 -5.32
N LEU A 254 0.09 -5.97 -5.74
CA LEU A 254 0.21 -5.12 -6.93
C LEU A 254 -0.08 -5.87 -8.23
N ASP A 255 0.31 -7.15 -8.33
CA ASP A 255 0.05 -7.97 -9.51
C ASP A 255 -1.43 -8.37 -9.63
N THR A 256 -2.11 -8.56 -8.50
CA THR A 256 -3.49 -9.07 -8.45
C THR A 256 -4.53 -7.96 -8.50
N PHE A 257 -4.27 -6.83 -7.84
CA PHE A 257 -5.28 -5.78 -7.63
C PHE A 257 -4.90 -4.44 -8.29
N ASN A 258 -5.88 -3.54 -8.37
CA ASN A 258 -5.69 -2.18 -8.88
C ASN A 258 -4.74 -1.38 -7.98
N THR A 259 -3.70 -0.78 -8.58
CA THR A 259 -2.67 -0.01 -7.85
C THR A 259 -3.26 1.22 -7.17
N ALA A 260 -4.24 1.88 -7.79
CA ALA A 260 -4.91 3.04 -7.22
C ALA A 260 -5.66 2.71 -5.90
N VAL A 261 -5.96 1.42 -5.67
CA VAL A 261 -6.57 0.91 -4.43
C VAL A 261 -5.51 0.33 -3.49
N VAL A 262 -4.52 -0.41 -4.02
CA VAL A 262 -3.44 -1.02 -3.22
C VAL A 262 -2.63 0.03 -2.47
N SER A 263 -2.22 1.08 -3.17
CA SER A 263 -1.32 2.11 -2.64
C SER A 263 -1.88 2.82 -1.39
N PRO A 264 -3.11 3.40 -1.41
CA PRO A 264 -3.65 4.07 -0.23
C PRO A 264 -3.94 3.10 0.93
N ILE A 265 -4.47 1.91 0.65
CA ILE A 265 -4.75 0.92 1.69
C ILE A 265 -3.46 0.46 2.38
N TYR A 266 -2.42 0.18 1.58
CA TYR A 266 -1.10 -0.19 2.12
C TYR A 266 -0.53 0.92 2.99
N TYR A 267 -0.48 2.15 2.48
CA TYR A 267 0.07 3.29 3.22
C TYR A 267 -0.64 3.50 4.55
N THR A 268 -1.96 3.52 4.55
CA THR A 268 -2.74 3.81 5.75
C THR A 268 -2.65 2.69 6.80
N MET A 269 -2.75 1.44 6.39
CA MET A 269 -2.62 0.31 7.32
C MET A 269 -1.19 0.20 7.88
N PHE A 270 -0.20 0.37 7.02
CA PHE A 270 1.21 0.36 7.42
C PHE A 270 1.49 1.47 8.44
N THR A 271 1.08 2.71 8.15
CA THR A 271 1.27 3.86 9.04
C THR A 271 0.55 3.66 10.38
N SER A 272 -0.71 3.22 10.36
CA SER A 272 -1.49 2.99 11.58
C SER A 272 -0.86 1.93 12.48
N LEU A 273 -0.44 0.80 11.91
CA LEU A 273 0.21 -0.26 12.68
C LEU A 273 1.60 0.14 13.17
N THR A 274 2.34 0.94 12.39
CA THR A 274 3.64 1.47 12.81
C THR A 274 3.50 2.42 13.99
N ILE A 275 2.52 3.31 13.97
CA ILE A 275 2.24 4.22 15.09
C ILE A 275 1.83 3.40 16.33
N LEU A 276 0.95 2.43 16.17
CA LEU A 276 0.56 1.55 17.27
C LEU A 276 1.77 0.82 17.88
N ALA A 277 2.66 0.26 17.04
CA ALA A 277 3.89 -0.38 17.49
C ALA A 277 4.81 0.59 18.23
N SER A 278 4.94 1.83 17.73
CA SER A 278 5.75 2.89 18.35
C SER A 278 5.21 3.28 19.72
N VAL A 279 3.92 3.52 19.82
CA VAL A 279 3.26 3.90 21.09
C VAL A 279 3.43 2.80 22.15
N ILE A 280 3.30 1.53 21.76
CA ILE A 280 3.49 0.38 22.68
C ILE A 280 4.95 0.26 23.11
N MET A 281 5.91 0.37 22.15
CA MET A 281 7.33 0.19 22.42
C MET A 281 7.91 1.31 23.29
N PHE A 282 7.55 2.57 22.99
CA PHE A 282 8.13 3.75 23.65
C PHE A 282 7.31 4.27 24.82
N LYS A 283 6.17 3.61 25.15
CA LYS A 283 5.26 3.98 26.25
C LYS A 283 4.80 5.43 26.19
N ASP A 284 4.49 5.89 24.98
CA ASP A 284 4.12 7.29 24.76
C ASP A 284 2.75 7.66 25.35
N TRP A 285 1.98 6.65 25.81
CA TRP A 285 0.67 6.86 26.49
C TRP A 285 0.76 7.79 27.69
N ASP A 286 1.84 7.72 28.45
CA ASP A 286 2.03 8.52 29.68
C ASP A 286 2.29 10.01 29.38
N ARG A 287 2.57 10.33 28.10
CA ARG A 287 2.91 11.67 27.63
C ARG A 287 1.80 12.34 26.83
N GLN A 288 0.77 11.58 26.44
CA GLN A 288 -0.31 12.07 25.61
C GLN A 288 -1.39 12.72 26.45
N ASN A 289 -1.89 13.86 25.96
CA ASN A 289 -3.10 14.47 26.47
C ASN A 289 -4.34 13.71 25.98
N PRO A 290 -5.41 13.61 26.79
CA PRO A 290 -6.66 12.94 26.37
C PRO A 290 -7.20 13.45 25.02
N THR A 291 -7.01 14.73 24.71
CA THR A 291 -7.42 15.33 23.43
C THR A 291 -6.64 14.73 22.25
N GLN A 292 -5.34 14.49 22.41
CA GLN A 292 -4.51 13.86 21.36
C GLN A 292 -4.98 12.45 21.08
N ILE A 293 -5.22 11.64 22.12
CA ILE A 293 -5.72 10.27 21.99
C ILE A 293 -7.07 10.25 21.25
N VAL A 294 -8.01 11.14 21.61
CA VAL A 294 -9.30 11.23 20.93
C VAL A 294 -9.14 11.60 19.46
N THR A 295 -8.23 12.54 19.15
CA THR A 295 -7.97 12.97 17.76
C THR A 295 -7.34 11.86 16.94
N GLU A 296 -6.39 11.12 17.50
CA GLU A 296 -5.80 9.95 16.86
C GLU A 296 -6.85 8.86 16.58
N MET A 297 -7.74 8.60 17.53
CA MET A 297 -8.85 7.66 17.34
C MET A 297 -9.82 8.11 16.24
N CYS A 298 -10.14 9.42 16.17
CA CYS A 298 -10.94 9.99 15.08
C CYS A 298 -10.24 9.82 13.72
N GLY A 299 -8.94 10.07 13.67
CA GLY A 299 -8.11 9.83 12.48
C GLY A 299 -8.13 8.37 12.05
N PHE A 300 -8.00 7.44 13.00
CA PHE A 300 -8.06 6.00 12.74
C PHE A 300 -9.42 5.57 12.18
N VAL A 301 -10.54 6.02 12.75
CA VAL A 301 -11.89 5.76 12.23
C VAL A 301 -12.05 6.33 10.81
N THR A 302 -11.50 7.51 10.55
CA THR A 302 -11.52 8.13 9.22
C THR A 302 -10.75 7.28 8.20
N ILE A 303 -9.58 6.76 8.55
CA ILE A 303 -8.79 5.84 7.72
C ILE A 303 -9.57 4.55 7.44
N LEU A 304 -10.16 3.93 8.46
CA LEU A 304 -10.96 2.72 8.29
C LEU A 304 -12.13 2.94 7.34
N SER A 305 -12.81 4.08 7.46
CA SER A 305 -13.91 4.46 6.58
C SER A 305 -13.44 4.63 5.13
N GLY A 306 -12.31 5.32 4.91
CA GLY A 306 -11.68 5.48 3.60
C GLY A 306 -11.25 4.15 2.99
N THR A 307 -10.61 3.29 3.77
CA THR A 307 -10.17 1.95 3.38
C THR A 307 -11.36 1.06 3.00
N PHE A 308 -12.44 1.10 3.79
CA PHE A 308 -13.67 0.38 3.51
C PHE A 308 -14.29 0.84 2.18
N LEU A 309 -14.35 2.16 1.97
CA LEU A 309 -14.89 2.73 0.74
C LEU A 309 -14.07 2.31 -0.49
N LEU A 310 -12.74 2.38 -0.41
CA LEU A 310 -11.83 1.90 -1.45
C LEU A 310 -12.02 0.40 -1.75
N HIS A 311 -12.15 -0.41 -0.70
CA HIS A 311 -12.33 -1.85 -0.86
C HIS A 311 -13.67 -2.20 -1.49
N LYS A 312 -14.75 -1.49 -1.13
CA LYS A 312 -16.10 -1.71 -1.68
C LYS A 312 -16.24 -1.23 -3.13
N THR A 313 -15.50 -0.20 -3.50
CA THR A 313 -15.61 0.42 -4.83
C THR A 313 -14.53 -0.05 -5.82
N LYS A 314 -13.65 -0.97 -5.41
CA LYS A 314 -12.52 -1.45 -6.24
C LYS A 314 -12.93 -2.05 -7.58
N ASP A 315 -14.12 -2.67 -7.64
CA ASP A 315 -14.65 -3.37 -8.81
C ASP A 315 -15.77 -2.58 -9.50
N MET A 316 -16.08 -1.36 -9.00
CA MET A 316 -17.09 -0.50 -9.59
C MET A 316 -16.48 0.32 -10.73
N VAL A 317 -17.15 0.30 -11.88
CA VAL A 317 -16.84 1.17 -13.01
C VAL A 317 -17.99 2.17 -13.15
N ASP A 318 -17.67 3.44 -13.38
CA ASP A 318 -18.69 4.49 -13.55
C ASP A 318 -19.68 4.10 -14.66
N GLY A 319 -20.96 4.00 -14.30
CA GLY A 319 -22.05 3.76 -15.25
C GLY A 319 -22.46 2.30 -15.50
N LEU A 320 -21.82 1.31 -14.87
CA LEU A 320 -22.30 -0.08 -14.88
C LEU A 320 -22.78 -0.51 -13.49
N PRO A 321 -23.93 -1.20 -13.39
CA PRO A 321 -24.31 -1.89 -12.16
C PRO A 321 -23.25 -2.96 -11.82
N PRO A 322 -23.07 -3.32 -10.53
CA PRO A 322 -22.14 -4.36 -10.15
C PRO A 322 -22.50 -5.66 -10.87
N THR A 323 -21.73 -6.02 -11.87
CA THR A 323 -21.86 -7.32 -12.53
C THR A 323 -21.56 -8.39 -11.50
N LEU A 324 -22.50 -9.34 -11.38
CA LEU A 324 -22.33 -10.59 -10.66
C LEU A 324 -20.95 -11.20 -10.97
N PRO A 325 -20.30 -11.88 -10.01
CA PRO A 325 -18.95 -12.38 -10.19
C PRO A 325 -18.91 -13.29 -11.42
N VAL A 326 -18.28 -12.83 -12.48
CA VAL A 326 -17.93 -13.66 -13.63
C VAL A 326 -16.92 -14.69 -13.12
N ARG A 327 -17.44 -15.87 -12.87
CA ARG A 327 -16.64 -17.07 -12.62
C ARG A 327 -15.83 -17.32 -13.87
N ILE A 328 -14.56 -16.91 -13.90
CA ILE A 328 -13.64 -17.28 -14.96
C ILE A 328 -13.55 -18.80 -14.92
N PRO A 329 -13.90 -19.52 -16.00
CA PRO A 329 -13.76 -20.96 -16.03
C PRO A 329 -12.26 -21.28 -15.88
N LYS A 330 -11.92 -22.18 -14.95
CA LYS A 330 -10.64 -22.85 -14.94
C LYS A 330 -10.46 -23.52 -16.29
N HIS A 331 -9.56 -22.99 -17.12
CA HIS A 331 -9.04 -23.76 -18.26
C HIS A 331 -8.24 -24.93 -17.68
N THR A 332 -8.86 -26.09 -17.70
CA THR A 332 -8.14 -27.36 -17.72
C THR A 332 -7.36 -27.40 -19.03
N VAL A 333 -6.04 -27.41 -18.89
CA VAL A 333 -5.15 -27.77 -19.98
C VAL A 333 -5.31 -29.28 -20.12
N GLU A 334 -6.03 -29.70 -21.16
CA GLU A 334 -5.89 -31.02 -21.73
C GLU A 334 -5.19 -30.86 -23.06
N ASP A 335 -4.08 -31.56 -23.15
CA ASP A 335 -3.31 -31.77 -24.38
C ASP A 335 -4.17 -32.49 -25.41
N ASP A 336 -4.32 -31.90 -26.60
CA ASP A 336 -4.59 -32.73 -27.80
C ASP A 336 -3.84 -32.16 -29.00
N TYR A 337 -3.02 -33.02 -29.56
CA TYR A 337 -2.31 -32.90 -30.84
C TYR A 337 -3.26 -33.27 -31.97
N GLY A 338 -3.38 -32.44 -32.97
CA GLY A 338 -3.91 -32.91 -34.25
C GLY A 338 -4.48 -31.88 -35.22
N ALA A 339 -3.65 -31.47 -36.10
CA ALA A 339 -3.80 -31.27 -37.57
C ALA A 339 -5.10 -30.65 -38.17
N GLU A 340 -4.82 -29.69 -39.09
CA GLU A 340 -5.51 -29.34 -40.35
C GLU A 340 -6.85 -28.62 -40.25
N GLY A 341 -7.01 -27.36 -40.62
CA GLY A 341 -6.99 -26.79 -41.97
C GLY A 341 -8.37 -26.52 -42.53
N ILE A 342 -8.67 -25.19 -42.83
CA ILE A 342 -9.55 -24.65 -43.94
C ILE A 342 -11.04 -24.33 -43.56
N PRO A 343 -11.75 -23.40 -44.25
CA PRO A 343 -11.76 -21.94 -44.08
C PRO A 343 -13.17 -21.33 -43.80
N LEU A 344 -13.15 -20.00 -43.62
CA LEU A 344 -14.30 -19.07 -43.67
C LEU A 344 -15.31 -19.31 -44.80
N ARG A 345 -16.61 -19.27 -44.50
CA ARG A 345 -17.61 -18.76 -45.39
C ARG A 345 -18.73 -18.03 -44.66
N SER A 346 -18.89 -16.78 -45.05
CA SER A 346 -19.99 -15.87 -44.82
C SER A 346 -21.30 -16.41 -45.38
N ALA A 347 -22.41 -16.22 -44.69
CA ALA A 347 -23.66 -15.79 -45.28
C ALA A 347 -24.69 -15.34 -44.22
N ALA A 348 -25.16 -14.17 -44.41
CA ALA A 348 -26.32 -13.57 -43.77
C ALA A 348 -27.61 -14.24 -44.31
N GLU A 349 -28.69 -13.99 -43.58
CA GLU A 349 -30.12 -13.93 -43.98
C GLU A 349 -31.07 -14.89 -43.24
N GLY A 350 -32.14 -14.28 -42.73
CA GLY A 350 -33.46 -14.88 -42.70
C GLY A 350 -34.11 -15.15 -41.35
N LEU A 351 -34.76 -14.15 -40.76
CA LEU A 351 -35.96 -14.32 -39.93
C LEU A 351 -37.12 -14.99 -40.74
N PRO A 352 -38.11 -15.74 -40.16
CA PRO A 352 -39.17 -15.09 -39.41
C PRO A 352 -39.76 -15.86 -38.21
N LEU A 353 -40.44 -15.09 -37.37
CA LEU A 353 -41.39 -15.40 -36.31
C LEU A 353 -42.43 -16.46 -36.68
N ARG A 354 -42.77 -17.36 -35.75
CA ARG A 354 -44.15 -17.82 -35.48
C ARG A 354 -44.28 -18.53 -34.12
N SER A 355 -45.12 -17.99 -33.27
CA SER A 355 -45.74 -18.60 -32.12
C SER A 355 -47.13 -19.17 -32.51
N PRO A 356 -47.96 -19.61 -31.55
CA PRO A 356 -47.96 -20.84 -30.75
C PRO A 356 -49.21 -21.70 -31.05
N ARG A 357 -49.33 -22.92 -30.52
CA ARG A 357 -50.57 -23.60 -30.03
C ARG A 357 -50.32 -25.05 -29.77
N ALA A 358 -50.48 -25.44 -28.52
CA ALA A 358 -51.67 -26.13 -27.96
C ALA A 358 -51.74 -27.64 -28.21
N ALA A 359 -51.85 -28.29 -27.11
CA ALA A 359 -52.79 -29.38 -26.78
C ALA A 359 -52.34 -30.85 -26.89
N GLU A 360 -52.41 -31.43 -25.73
CA GLU A 360 -53.07 -32.72 -25.43
C GLU A 360 -52.35 -34.05 -25.75
N SER A 361 -52.05 -34.74 -24.72
CA SER A 361 -52.85 -35.87 -24.21
C SER A 361 -52.29 -37.25 -24.52
N PHE A 362 -52.42 -38.07 -23.53
CA PHE A 362 -52.51 -39.54 -23.46
C PHE A 362 -51.24 -40.30 -23.01
N ARG A 363 -51.22 -40.62 -21.73
CA ARG A 363 -51.65 -41.88 -21.08
C ARG A 363 -50.80 -43.10 -21.34
N SER A 364 -50.26 -43.52 -20.27
CA SER A 364 -50.36 -44.85 -19.65
C SER A 364 -49.45 -45.99 -20.17
N THR A 365 -48.85 -46.62 -19.30
CA THR A 365 -48.95 -47.95 -18.74
C THR A 365 -47.63 -48.74 -18.74
N SER A 366 -47.30 -49.10 -17.57
CA SER A 366 -46.76 -50.40 -17.12
C SER A 366 -45.51 -50.99 -17.81
N LEU A 367 -44.53 -51.24 -17.10
CA LEU A 367 -44.14 -52.40 -16.26
C LEU A 367 -42.89 -52.05 -15.51
#